data_e0d51f5cb370438f4e71d93a8cf3d1a6
#
_entry.id   e0d51f5cb370438f4e71d93a8cf3d1a6
#
_cell.length_a   1.000
_cell.length_b   1.000
_cell.length_c   1.000
_cell.angle_alpha   90.00
_cell.angle_beta   90.00
_cell.angle_gamma   90.00
#
_symmetry.space_group_name_H-M   'P 1'
#
loop_
_entity.id
_entity.type
_entity.pdbx_description
1 polymer ?
#
loop_
_entity_poly.entity_id
_entity_poly.type
_entity_poly.pdbx_seq_one_letter_code
_entity_poly.pdbx_strand_id
1 'polypeptide(L)'
;MDTLDELYFKMLKKAVDGELELAPEGMDPRLIDCLTLPNDGTVVRVKPCLCPPDERHCAAACEWDALKPGNEVGIAVDTEKCVGCQACIDACELDSLKAKKDIIPVVQELHQYDGPVYALVAPAIAGQFGADVTMGKMRSTLKALGFTGMLEVAAFADILTLKEALEFDKNINSEGDFQLTSCCCPMWIAMIKKLYHQLLPNVPGSVSPMIAGGRTVKALHPKAKTVFIGPCLAKKAEKNEPDIAGAIDYVLTYQELRDLLSVTDLKPADMPEDAQPHASTTGITYAYAGGVAAAVKRTLEKLNPHRKIKLQTRKADGVPGCKAMINDILEGRRDGNFFEGMGCIGGCVGGPRAIIPKEEGKKCVQTYADSSAFETPMENPYVIGMLKELGFNTVEDFLTKSHLYDRQF
;
A
#
# COMPACT_ATOMS: atom_id res chain seq x y z
N MET A 1 -17.88 14.29 -27.70
CA MET A 1 -17.13 14.46 -26.43
C MET A 1 -16.39 13.16 -26.18
N ASP A 2 -15.07 13.28 -25.95
CA ASP A 2 -14.27 12.10 -25.61
C ASP A 2 -14.78 11.46 -24.33
N THR A 3 -14.70 10.15 -24.26
CA THR A 3 -14.93 9.43 -23.01
C THR A 3 -13.82 9.76 -22.01
N LEU A 4 -14.04 9.52 -20.71
CA LEU A 4 -12.99 9.72 -19.69
C LEU A 4 -11.71 8.95 -20.05
N ASP A 5 -11.85 7.73 -20.53
CA ASP A 5 -10.70 6.88 -20.85
C ASP A 5 -9.94 7.40 -22.08
N GLU A 6 -10.63 7.83 -23.15
CA GLU A 6 -9.99 8.45 -24.31
C GLU A 6 -9.24 9.72 -23.92
N LEU A 7 -9.87 10.58 -23.10
CA LEU A 7 -9.25 11.78 -22.59
C LEU A 7 -8.02 11.47 -21.74
N TYR A 8 -8.15 10.51 -20.81
CA TYR A 8 -7.06 10.07 -19.96
C TYR A 8 -5.84 9.63 -20.76
N PHE A 9 -6.02 8.75 -21.76
CA PHE A 9 -4.89 8.29 -22.58
C PHE A 9 -4.31 9.39 -23.46
N LYS A 10 -5.12 10.31 -23.98
CA LYS A 10 -4.61 11.49 -24.70
C LYS A 10 -3.74 12.37 -23.81
N MET A 11 -4.21 12.67 -22.58
CA MET A 11 -3.46 13.48 -21.62
C MET A 11 -2.20 12.76 -21.14
N LEU A 12 -2.27 11.45 -20.90
CA LEU A 12 -1.11 10.66 -20.48
C LEU A 12 -0.03 10.66 -21.58
N LYS A 13 -0.43 10.50 -22.84
CA LYS A 13 0.51 10.57 -23.97
C LYS A 13 1.17 11.94 -24.08
N LYS A 14 0.40 13.03 -23.98
CA LYS A 14 0.93 14.40 -23.94
C LYS A 14 1.94 14.60 -22.80
N ALA A 15 1.61 14.12 -21.60
CA ALA A 15 2.52 14.19 -20.46
C ALA A 15 3.84 13.45 -20.73
N VAL A 16 3.79 12.25 -21.32
CA VAL A 16 4.96 11.47 -21.73
C VAL A 16 5.80 12.20 -22.77
N ASP A 17 5.16 12.89 -23.70
CA ASP A 17 5.82 13.69 -24.74
C ASP A 17 6.35 15.06 -24.20
N GLY A 18 6.18 15.35 -22.91
CA GLY A 18 6.68 16.56 -22.24
C GLY A 18 5.84 17.83 -22.48
N GLU A 19 4.60 17.70 -22.96
CA GLU A 19 3.69 18.83 -23.11
C GLU A 19 3.22 19.33 -21.72
N LEU A 20 3.14 20.66 -21.54
CA LEU A 20 2.74 21.28 -20.25
C LEU A 20 1.23 21.49 -20.15
N GLU A 21 0.59 21.87 -21.23
CA GLU A 21 -0.86 22.07 -21.29
C GLU A 21 -1.57 20.75 -21.55
N LEU A 22 -1.97 20.08 -20.49
CA LEU A 22 -2.59 18.77 -20.59
C LEU A 22 -4.11 18.82 -20.77
N ALA A 23 -4.76 19.71 -20.01
CA ALA A 23 -6.21 19.80 -19.98
C ALA A 23 -6.73 20.65 -21.15
N PRO A 24 -7.64 20.12 -22.01
CA PRO A 24 -8.30 20.91 -23.03
C PRO A 24 -9.16 22.04 -22.43
N GLU A 25 -9.24 23.18 -23.10
CA GLU A 25 -10.17 24.25 -22.73
C GLU A 25 -11.62 23.74 -22.67
N GLY A 26 -12.36 24.13 -21.61
CA GLY A 26 -13.77 23.75 -21.44
C GLY A 26 -13.98 22.31 -20.91
N MET A 27 -12.94 21.65 -20.42
CA MET A 27 -13.07 20.35 -19.77
C MET A 27 -13.87 20.46 -18.47
N ASP A 28 -14.70 19.43 -18.18
CA ASP A 28 -15.43 19.33 -16.92
C ASP A 28 -14.43 19.29 -15.74
N PRO A 29 -14.54 20.21 -14.75
CA PRO A 29 -13.65 20.27 -13.61
C PRO A 29 -13.52 18.93 -12.86
N ARG A 30 -14.57 18.11 -12.85
CA ARG A 30 -14.56 16.78 -12.20
C ARG A 30 -13.61 15.80 -12.89
N LEU A 31 -13.47 15.91 -14.21
CA LEU A 31 -12.51 15.10 -14.97
C LEU A 31 -11.08 15.56 -14.71
N ILE A 32 -10.86 16.87 -14.64
CA ILE A 32 -9.56 17.46 -14.29
C ILE A 32 -9.17 16.98 -12.88
N ASP A 33 -10.08 17.07 -11.92
CA ASP A 33 -9.87 16.64 -10.53
C ASP A 33 -9.52 15.14 -10.45
N CYS A 34 -10.15 14.31 -11.28
CA CYS A 34 -9.83 12.88 -11.35
C CYS A 34 -8.44 12.59 -11.94
N LEU A 35 -7.94 13.43 -12.86
CA LEU A 35 -6.78 13.11 -13.71
C LEU A 35 -5.52 13.91 -13.37
N THR A 36 -5.62 15.11 -12.83
CA THR A 36 -4.47 16.04 -12.79
C THR A 36 -4.16 16.64 -11.42
N LEU A 37 -5.17 16.99 -10.62
CA LEU A 37 -4.92 17.71 -9.38
C LEU A 37 -4.61 16.76 -8.23
N PRO A 38 -3.60 17.08 -7.39
CA PRO A 38 -3.45 16.44 -6.11
C PRO A 38 -4.61 16.88 -5.21
N ASN A 39 -5.59 16.03 -5.00
CA ASN A 39 -6.60 16.22 -3.97
C ASN A 39 -6.59 15.02 -3.03
N ASP A 40 -7.23 15.15 -1.87
CA ASP A 40 -7.24 14.11 -0.85
C ASP A 40 -8.22 12.96 -1.17
N GLY A 41 -9.03 13.11 -2.21
CA GLY A 41 -10.01 12.11 -2.63
C GLY A 41 -9.38 10.91 -3.33
N THR A 42 -9.74 9.70 -2.94
CA THR A 42 -9.36 8.46 -3.63
C THR A 42 -10.38 8.00 -4.64
N VAL A 43 -11.63 8.41 -4.45
CA VAL A 43 -12.77 8.13 -5.33
C VAL A 43 -13.40 9.44 -5.74
N VAL A 44 -13.62 9.63 -7.03
CA VAL A 44 -14.17 10.85 -7.62
C VAL A 44 -15.43 10.51 -8.41
N ARG A 45 -16.45 11.35 -8.28
CA ARG A 45 -17.64 11.30 -9.15
C ARG A 45 -17.36 12.08 -10.43
N VAL A 46 -17.23 11.38 -11.55
CA VAL A 46 -16.85 11.96 -12.85
C VAL A 46 -18.03 12.35 -13.73
N LYS A 47 -19.24 11.92 -13.40
CA LYS A 47 -20.48 12.29 -14.12
C LYS A 47 -21.69 12.27 -13.18
N PRO A 48 -22.82 12.93 -13.53
CA PRO A 48 -24.04 12.88 -12.75
C PRO A 48 -24.52 11.44 -12.51
N CYS A 49 -25.03 11.17 -11.30
CA CYS A 49 -25.63 9.91 -10.93
C CYS A 49 -27.15 10.12 -10.80
N LEU A 50 -27.93 9.44 -11.61
CA LEU A 50 -29.39 9.55 -11.67
C LEU A 50 -30.10 8.37 -10.96
N CYS A 51 -29.37 7.52 -10.25
CA CYS A 51 -29.96 6.42 -9.47
C CYS A 51 -30.91 6.95 -8.40
N PRO A 52 -32.12 6.40 -8.27
CA PRO A 52 -32.98 6.64 -7.12
C PRO A 52 -32.24 6.35 -5.80
N PRO A 53 -32.58 7.05 -4.70
CA PRO A 53 -31.88 6.86 -3.43
C PRO A 53 -31.86 5.42 -2.91
N ASP A 54 -32.93 4.68 -3.14
CA ASP A 54 -33.14 3.28 -2.74
C ASP A 54 -32.42 2.26 -3.65
N GLU A 55 -31.99 2.68 -4.84
CA GLU A 55 -31.27 1.84 -5.82
C GLU A 55 -29.77 2.17 -5.88
N ARG A 56 -29.23 2.88 -4.88
CA ARG A 56 -27.81 3.26 -4.83
C ARG A 56 -26.95 2.14 -4.28
N HIS A 57 -26.68 1.12 -5.10
CA HIS A 57 -25.86 -0.04 -4.73
C HIS A 57 -24.47 0.37 -4.23
N CYS A 58 -23.90 1.45 -4.78
CA CYS A 58 -22.61 1.98 -4.32
C CYS A 58 -22.64 2.46 -2.85
N ALA A 59 -23.75 3.09 -2.42
CA ALA A 59 -23.91 3.50 -1.03
C ALA A 59 -24.09 2.29 -0.10
N ALA A 60 -24.88 1.31 -0.52
CA ALA A 60 -25.08 0.06 0.23
C ALA A 60 -23.79 -0.76 0.37
N ALA A 61 -22.89 -0.69 -0.63
CA ALA A 61 -21.59 -1.36 -0.58
C ALA A 61 -20.55 -0.64 0.29
N CYS A 62 -20.86 0.56 0.80
CA CYS A 62 -19.90 1.37 1.56
C CYS A 62 -19.94 1.03 3.04
N GLU A 63 -19.04 0.20 3.50
CA GLU A 63 -18.89 -0.19 4.92
C GLU A 63 -18.44 0.97 5.83
N TRP A 64 -18.08 2.13 5.26
CA TRP A 64 -17.48 3.27 5.94
C TRP A 64 -18.42 4.47 6.05
N ASP A 65 -19.65 4.36 5.54
CA ASP A 65 -20.62 5.47 5.47
C ASP A 65 -20.00 6.74 4.84
N ALA A 66 -19.17 6.55 3.81
CA ALA A 66 -18.47 7.63 3.12
C ALA A 66 -19.25 8.20 1.93
N LEU A 67 -20.39 7.60 1.57
CA LEU A 67 -21.22 8.06 0.46
C LEU A 67 -22.50 8.70 0.99
N LYS A 68 -22.67 9.99 0.69
CA LYS A 68 -23.81 10.80 1.12
C LYS A 68 -24.59 11.34 -0.06
N PRO A 69 -25.87 11.71 0.11
CA PRO A 69 -26.58 12.52 -0.88
C PRO A 69 -25.80 13.79 -1.16
N GLY A 70 -25.52 14.07 -2.43
CA GLY A 70 -24.88 15.32 -2.85
C GLY A 70 -25.86 16.48 -2.89
N ASN A 71 -25.35 17.71 -2.87
CA ASN A 71 -26.15 18.94 -3.04
C ASN A 71 -26.75 19.07 -4.44
N GLU A 72 -26.15 18.40 -5.43
CA GLU A 72 -26.64 18.22 -6.78
C GLU A 72 -27.21 16.80 -6.94
N VAL A 73 -27.80 16.51 -8.07
CA VAL A 73 -28.28 15.15 -8.37
C VAL A 73 -27.16 14.14 -8.27
N GLY A 74 -27.26 13.24 -7.27
CA GLY A 74 -26.31 12.12 -7.15
C GLY A 74 -25.70 11.91 -5.75
N ILE A 75 -24.49 11.38 -5.73
CA ILE A 75 -23.73 11.03 -4.54
C ILE A 75 -22.50 11.93 -4.40
N ALA A 76 -22.22 12.37 -3.17
CA ALA A 76 -20.95 12.98 -2.75
C ALA A 76 -20.12 11.96 -1.97
N VAL A 77 -18.80 11.99 -2.17
CA VAL A 77 -17.84 11.18 -1.42
C VAL A 77 -17.28 12.01 -0.27
N ASP A 78 -17.47 11.53 0.95
CA ASP A 78 -16.84 12.08 2.14
C ASP A 78 -15.39 11.57 2.22
N THR A 79 -14.45 12.44 1.90
CA THR A 79 -13.02 12.07 1.81
C THR A 79 -12.40 11.71 3.16
N GLU A 80 -12.91 12.25 4.27
CA GLU A 80 -12.44 11.92 5.62
C GLU A 80 -12.87 10.51 6.04
N LYS A 81 -14.04 10.06 5.58
CA LYS A 81 -14.53 8.71 5.84
C LYS A 81 -14.03 7.69 4.84
N CYS A 82 -13.76 8.10 3.60
CA CYS A 82 -13.38 7.21 2.53
C CYS A 82 -12.00 6.60 2.77
N VAL A 83 -11.93 5.28 2.80
CA VAL A 83 -10.67 4.52 2.96
C VAL A 83 -10.10 4.00 1.64
N GLY A 84 -10.73 4.29 0.49
CA GLY A 84 -10.26 3.83 -0.81
C GLY A 84 -10.38 2.32 -1.05
N CYS A 85 -11.38 1.66 -0.47
CA CYS A 85 -11.57 0.21 -0.61
C CYS A 85 -12.06 -0.24 -2.00
N GLN A 86 -12.52 0.69 -2.84
CA GLN A 86 -13.06 0.48 -4.18
C GLN A 86 -14.49 -0.12 -4.26
N ALA A 87 -15.06 -0.65 -3.19
CA ALA A 87 -16.36 -1.34 -3.23
C ALA A 87 -17.49 -0.52 -3.90
N CYS A 88 -17.51 0.79 -3.69
CA CYS A 88 -18.50 1.68 -4.33
C CYS A 88 -18.29 1.86 -5.84
N ILE A 89 -17.05 1.77 -6.33
CA ILE A 89 -16.74 1.82 -7.76
C ILE A 89 -17.25 0.55 -8.43
N ASP A 90 -16.97 -0.61 -7.82
CA ASP A 90 -17.38 -1.92 -8.36
C ASP A 90 -18.91 -2.09 -8.36
N ALA A 91 -19.61 -1.47 -7.40
CA ALA A 91 -21.05 -1.48 -7.30
C ALA A 91 -21.75 -0.36 -8.11
N CYS A 92 -21.02 0.50 -8.80
CA CYS A 92 -21.59 1.63 -9.55
C CYS A 92 -22.00 1.24 -10.97
N GLU A 93 -23.24 0.83 -11.16
CA GLU A 93 -23.76 0.41 -12.48
C GLU A 93 -23.71 1.51 -13.55
N LEU A 94 -23.80 2.78 -13.15
CA LEU A 94 -23.72 3.93 -14.06
C LEU A 94 -22.28 4.34 -14.38
N ASP A 95 -21.29 3.68 -13.81
CA ASP A 95 -19.86 4.02 -13.98
C ASP A 95 -19.55 5.50 -13.67
N SER A 96 -20.26 6.06 -12.67
CA SER A 96 -20.14 7.46 -12.27
C SER A 96 -19.03 7.70 -11.26
N LEU A 97 -18.62 6.67 -10.53
CA LEU A 97 -17.53 6.71 -9.56
C LEU A 97 -16.26 6.11 -10.16
N LYS A 98 -15.16 6.83 -10.06
CA LYS A 98 -13.85 6.40 -10.57
C LYS A 98 -12.78 6.55 -9.49
N ALA A 99 -11.75 5.72 -9.58
CA ALA A 99 -10.55 5.94 -8.80
C ALA A 99 -9.76 7.13 -9.37
N LYS A 100 -9.31 7.99 -8.48
CA LYS A 100 -8.38 9.07 -8.85
C LYS A 100 -7.11 8.50 -9.46
N LYS A 101 -6.61 9.16 -10.51
CA LYS A 101 -5.35 8.83 -11.20
C LYS A 101 -4.25 9.77 -10.75
N ASP A 102 -3.12 9.25 -10.29
CA ASP A 102 -1.94 10.04 -9.93
C ASP A 102 -0.82 9.97 -11.00
N ILE A 103 -1.02 9.16 -12.04
CA ILE A 103 0.02 8.89 -13.03
C ILE A 103 0.43 10.13 -13.83
N ILE A 104 -0.52 10.99 -14.23
CA ILE A 104 -0.23 12.20 -15.01
C ILE A 104 0.63 13.17 -14.19
N PRO A 105 0.25 13.54 -12.94
CA PRO A 105 1.13 14.32 -12.08
C PRO A 105 2.52 13.69 -11.86
N VAL A 106 2.61 12.37 -11.72
CA VAL A 106 3.90 11.68 -11.57
C VAL A 106 4.76 11.84 -12.82
N VAL A 107 4.19 11.66 -14.02
CA VAL A 107 4.95 11.85 -15.28
C VAL A 107 5.44 13.29 -15.39
N GLN A 108 4.63 14.28 -15.01
CA GLN A 108 5.07 15.68 -14.98
C GLN A 108 6.23 15.90 -14.02
N GLU A 109 6.18 15.30 -12.81
CA GLU A 109 7.29 15.37 -11.86
C GLU A 109 8.57 14.73 -12.43
N LEU A 110 8.47 13.59 -13.11
CA LEU A 110 9.62 12.93 -13.71
C LEU A 110 10.31 13.78 -14.77
N HIS A 111 9.56 14.67 -15.44
CA HIS A 111 10.10 15.59 -16.46
C HIS A 111 10.61 16.92 -15.89
N GLN A 112 9.99 17.44 -14.83
CA GLN A 112 10.15 18.84 -14.43
C GLN A 112 10.86 19.03 -13.10
N TYR A 113 10.85 18.01 -12.23
CA TYR A 113 11.41 18.12 -10.90
C TYR A 113 12.95 18.03 -10.94
N ASP A 114 13.60 19.07 -10.41
CA ASP A 114 15.07 19.14 -10.32
C ASP A 114 15.59 18.48 -9.03
N GLY A 115 15.13 17.30 -8.74
CA GLY A 115 15.52 16.51 -7.57
C GLY A 115 15.28 15.02 -7.79
N PRO A 116 15.74 14.16 -6.88
CA PRO A 116 15.56 12.73 -7.03
C PRO A 116 14.10 12.33 -6.82
N VAL A 117 13.59 11.47 -7.70
CA VAL A 117 12.27 10.83 -7.60
C VAL A 117 12.45 9.33 -7.45
N TYR A 118 12.09 8.79 -6.29
CA TYR A 118 12.23 7.35 -6.01
C TYR A 118 10.90 6.62 -6.10
N ALA A 119 10.92 5.47 -6.76
CA ALA A 119 9.82 4.52 -6.76
C ALA A 119 9.94 3.56 -5.57
N LEU A 120 8.90 3.46 -4.75
CA LEU A 120 8.75 2.51 -3.65
C LEU A 120 7.77 1.41 -4.08
N VAL A 121 8.28 0.23 -4.42
CA VAL A 121 7.49 -0.81 -5.10
C VAL A 121 7.08 -1.93 -4.16
N ALA A 122 5.77 -2.20 -4.10
CA ALA A 122 5.23 -3.27 -3.28
C ALA A 122 5.60 -4.66 -3.82
N PRO A 123 5.90 -5.65 -2.95
CA PRO A 123 6.35 -6.98 -3.40
C PRO A 123 5.31 -7.74 -4.22
N ALA A 124 4.03 -7.40 -4.11
CA ALA A 124 2.97 -7.96 -4.94
C ALA A 124 3.11 -7.65 -6.46
N ILE A 125 4.13 -6.86 -6.87
CA ILE A 125 4.43 -6.59 -8.28
C ILE A 125 4.98 -7.83 -9.01
N ALA A 126 5.53 -8.80 -8.28
CA ALA A 126 6.07 -10.02 -8.88
C ALA A 126 5.02 -10.70 -9.79
N GLY A 127 5.38 -10.89 -11.06
CA GLY A 127 4.54 -11.48 -12.10
C GLY A 127 3.48 -10.54 -12.72
N GLN A 128 3.23 -9.34 -12.19
CA GLN A 128 2.16 -8.46 -12.68
C GLN A 128 2.37 -7.97 -14.12
N PHE A 129 3.59 -7.91 -14.58
CA PHE A 129 3.96 -7.41 -15.91
C PHE A 129 4.51 -8.52 -16.84
N GLY A 130 4.32 -9.77 -16.45
CA GLY A 130 4.76 -10.96 -17.17
C GLY A 130 5.73 -11.83 -16.37
N ALA A 131 5.74 -13.12 -16.67
CA ALA A 131 6.57 -14.09 -15.95
C ALA A 131 8.09 -13.82 -16.12
N ASP A 132 8.48 -13.20 -17.24
CA ASP A 132 9.87 -12.88 -17.56
C ASP A 132 10.34 -11.52 -17.00
N VAL A 133 9.45 -10.79 -16.32
CA VAL A 133 9.77 -9.50 -15.73
C VAL A 133 10.20 -9.69 -14.28
N THR A 134 11.51 -9.75 -14.08
CA THR A 134 12.13 -9.82 -12.75
C THR A 134 12.10 -8.46 -12.03
N MET A 135 12.40 -8.44 -10.75
CA MET A 135 12.54 -7.18 -9.99
C MET A 135 13.68 -6.31 -10.54
N GLY A 136 14.77 -6.92 -11.03
CA GLY A 136 15.87 -6.20 -11.68
C GLY A 136 15.46 -5.55 -13.00
N LYS A 137 14.72 -6.24 -13.85
CA LYS A 137 14.14 -5.67 -15.08
C LYS A 137 13.14 -4.55 -14.77
N MET A 138 12.31 -4.69 -13.74
CA MET A 138 11.39 -3.63 -13.30
C MET A 138 12.17 -2.40 -12.81
N ARG A 139 13.27 -2.58 -12.09
CA ARG A 139 14.15 -1.49 -11.65
C ARG A 139 14.72 -0.74 -12.84
N SER A 140 15.23 -1.44 -13.87
CA SER A 140 15.69 -0.84 -15.10
C SER A 140 14.58 -0.12 -15.87
N THR A 141 13.37 -0.70 -15.90
CA THR A 141 12.18 -0.07 -16.52
C THR A 141 11.85 1.26 -15.86
N LEU A 142 11.79 1.30 -14.53
CA LEU A 142 11.46 2.52 -13.79
C LEU A 142 12.57 3.59 -13.96
N LYS A 143 13.85 3.20 -13.99
CA LYS A 143 14.93 4.13 -14.32
C LYS A 143 14.78 4.71 -15.74
N ALA A 144 14.41 3.88 -16.71
CA ALA A 144 14.16 4.35 -18.08
C ALA A 144 12.94 5.28 -18.20
N LEU A 145 11.96 5.17 -17.29
CA LEU A 145 10.83 6.09 -17.17
C LEU A 145 11.21 7.43 -16.48
N GLY A 146 12.45 7.57 -15.97
CA GLY A 146 12.92 8.81 -15.35
C GLY A 146 13.02 8.77 -13.81
N PHE A 147 12.67 7.65 -13.16
CA PHE A 147 12.90 7.53 -11.72
C PHE A 147 14.41 7.46 -11.41
N THR A 148 14.83 8.13 -10.36
CA THR A 148 16.22 8.07 -9.86
C THR A 148 16.60 6.65 -9.43
N GLY A 149 15.64 5.92 -8.85
CA GLY A 149 15.84 4.54 -8.43
C GLY A 149 14.54 3.88 -7.98
N MET A 150 14.62 2.56 -7.79
CA MET A 150 13.55 1.74 -7.26
C MET A 150 13.98 1.09 -5.94
N LEU A 151 13.17 1.25 -4.92
CA LEU A 151 13.33 0.59 -3.61
C LEU A 151 12.21 -0.43 -3.41
N GLU A 152 12.56 -1.59 -2.90
CA GLU A 152 11.59 -2.63 -2.58
C GLU A 152 10.96 -2.35 -1.22
N VAL A 153 9.65 -2.17 -1.19
CA VAL A 153 8.90 -1.95 0.07
C VAL A 153 9.02 -3.15 1.01
N ALA A 154 9.35 -4.31 0.49
CA ALA A 154 9.64 -5.51 1.28
C ALA A 154 10.85 -5.34 2.23
N ALA A 155 11.85 -4.53 1.89
CA ALA A 155 12.97 -4.22 2.80
C ALA A 155 12.50 -3.41 4.02
N PHE A 156 11.51 -2.54 3.85
CA PHE A 156 10.89 -1.80 4.96
C PHE A 156 9.90 -2.68 5.74
N ALA A 157 9.28 -3.66 5.10
CA ALA A 157 8.53 -4.71 5.79
C ALA A 157 9.45 -5.55 6.71
N ASP A 158 10.69 -5.81 6.30
CA ASP A 158 11.71 -6.43 7.15
C ASP A 158 12.00 -5.63 8.42
N ILE A 159 12.19 -4.31 8.29
CA ILE A 159 12.40 -3.41 9.43
C ILE A 159 11.20 -3.49 10.40
N LEU A 160 9.99 -3.43 9.87
CA LEU A 160 8.79 -3.48 10.69
C LEU A 160 8.53 -4.88 11.27
N THR A 161 8.91 -5.95 10.58
CA THR A 161 8.89 -7.32 11.12
C THR A 161 9.76 -7.41 12.38
N LEU A 162 10.97 -6.87 12.31
CA LEU A 162 11.87 -6.84 13.47
C LEU A 162 11.25 -6.04 14.61
N LYS A 163 10.68 -4.86 14.31
CA LYS A 163 10.04 -4.00 15.31
C LYS A 163 8.84 -4.71 15.97
N GLU A 164 7.92 -5.27 15.19
CA GLU A 164 6.74 -5.97 15.71
C GLU A 164 7.12 -7.21 16.52
N ALA A 165 8.18 -7.95 16.13
CA ALA A 165 8.67 -9.08 16.90
C ALA A 165 9.23 -8.67 18.26
N LEU A 166 9.98 -7.56 18.32
CA LEU A 166 10.51 -7.00 19.57
C LEU A 166 9.41 -6.44 20.47
N GLU A 167 8.40 -5.77 19.87
CA GLU A 167 7.23 -5.27 20.61
C GLU A 167 6.40 -6.41 21.20
N PHE A 168 6.18 -7.48 20.43
CA PHE A 168 5.52 -8.68 20.92
C PHE A 168 6.31 -9.31 22.07
N ASP A 169 7.63 -9.40 21.92
CA ASP A 169 8.50 -9.97 22.97
C ASP A 169 8.42 -9.18 24.27
N LYS A 170 8.33 -7.86 24.18
CA LYS A 170 8.23 -6.96 25.32
C LYS A 170 6.85 -6.96 25.97
N ASN A 171 5.78 -6.96 25.17
CA ASN A 171 4.43 -6.63 25.63
C ASN A 171 3.58 -7.85 25.98
N ILE A 172 3.82 -9.02 25.36
CA ILE A 172 3.01 -10.23 25.59
C ILE A 172 3.66 -11.09 26.67
N ASN A 173 3.19 -10.97 27.92
CA ASN A 173 3.79 -11.59 29.10
C ASN A 173 2.86 -12.57 29.82
N SER A 174 1.58 -12.62 29.46
CA SER A 174 0.56 -13.52 30.00
C SER A 174 -0.27 -14.17 28.90
N GLU A 175 -0.95 -15.27 29.20
CA GLU A 175 -1.85 -15.95 28.24
C GLU A 175 -3.07 -15.09 27.86
N GLY A 176 -3.37 -14.07 28.65
CA GLY A 176 -4.44 -13.11 28.37
C GLY A 176 -4.04 -11.99 27.39
N ASP A 177 -2.74 -11.77 27.21
CA ASP A 177 -2.23 -10.69 26.35
C ASP A 177 -2.34 -11.08 24.88
N PHE A 178 -2.63 -10.09 24.03
CA PHE A 178 -2.64 -10.27 22.59
C PHE A 178 -2.28 -8.99 21.85
N GLN A 179 -1.84 -9.15 20.61
CA GLN A 179 -1.46 -8.06 19.72
C GLN A 179 -2.17 -8.21 18.36
N LEU A 180 -2.62 -7.11 17.81
CA LEU A 180 -3.06 -7.01 16.43
C LEU A 180 -1.89 -6.55 15.57
N THR A 181 -1.85 -6.94 14.28
CA THR A 181 -0.88 -6.36 13.35
C THR A 181 -1.14 -4.87 13.16
N SER A 182 -0.08 -4.07 13.14
CA SER A 182 -0.19 -2.61 13.17
C SER A 182 -0.22 -1.97 11.79
N CYS A 183 0.41 -2.56 10.77
CA CYS A 183 1.00 -1.62 9.84
C CYS A 183 0.70 -1.83 8.36
N CYS A 184 0.55 -3.03 7.85
CA CYS A 184 0.64 -3.22 6.40
C CYS A 184 -0.62 -2.87 5.62
N CYS A 185 -1.82 -3.11 6.16
CA CYS A 185 -3.09 -2.91 5.46
C CYS A 185 -3.85 -1.68 5.98
N PRO A 186 -3.97 -0.59 5.17
CA PRO A 186 -4.70 0.60 5.61
C PRO A 186 -6.18 0.34 5.86
N MET A 187 -6.80 -0.61 5.17
CA MET A 187 -8.20 -0.98 5.43
C MET A 187 -8.37 -1.67 6.79
N TRP A 188 -7.41 -2.52 7.20
CA TRP A 188 -7.41 -3.14 8.52
C TRP A 188 -7.28 -2.09 9.62
N ILE A 189 -6.33 -1.19 9.49
CA ILE A 189 -6.11 -0.10 10.45
C ILE A 189 -7.32 0.84 10.51
N ALA A 190 -7.88 1.22 9.36
CA ALA A 190 -9.09 2.04 9.32
C ALA A 190 -10.28 1.35 10.00
N MET A 191 -10.40 0.02 9.87
CA MET A 191 -11.44 -0.76 10.53
C MET A 191 -11.30 -0.67 12.05
N ILE A 192 -10.10 -0.85 12.59
CA ILE A 192 -9.83 -0.71 14.03
C ILE A 192 -10.09 0.75 14.47
N LYS A 193 -9.51 1.73 13.77
CA LYS A 193 -9.64 3.16 14.12
C LYS A 193 -11.07 3.68 14.08
N LYS A 194 -11.86 3.27 13.07
CA LYS A 194 -13.18 3.89 12.80
C LYS A 194 -14.35 3.07 13.35
N LEU A 195 -14.22 1.74 13.44
CA LEU A 195 -15.34 0.86 13.81
C LEU A 195 -15.12 0.12 15.14
N TYR A 196 -13.86 -0.13 15.54
CA TYR A 196 -13.52 -0.98 16.68
C TYR A 196 -12.41 -0.36 17.56
N HIS A 197 -12.54 0.95 17.88
CA HIS A 197 -11.50 1.72 18.59
C HIS A 197 -11.13 1.19 19.97
N GLN A 198 -11.98 0.37 20.60
CA GLN A 198 -11.64 -0.32 21.85
C GLN A 198 -10.46 -1.29 21.72
N LEU A 199 -10.08 -1.68 20.49
CA LEU A 199 -8.92 -2.54 20.21
C LEU A 199 -7.63 -1.77 19.88
N LEU A 200 -7.67 -0.45 19.80
CA LEU A 200 -6.49 0.39 19.54
C LEU A 200 -5.33 0.12 20.52
N PRO A 201 -5.57 -0.09 21.83
CA PRO A 201 -4.49 -0.40 22.76
C PRO A 201 -3.71 -1.69 22.45
N ASN A 202 -4.29 -2.58 21.62
CA ASN A 202 -3.65 -3.82 21.19
C ASN A 202 -2.95 -3.70 19.82
N VAL A 203 -2.97 -2.52 19.21
CA VAL A 203 -2.30 -2.23 17.94
C VAL A 203 -0.98 -1.53 18.24
N PRO A 204 0.18 -2.10 17.90
CA PRO A 204 1.45 -1.39 18.01
C PRO A 204 1.45 -0.11 17.19
N GLY A 205 2.14 0.92 17.69
CA GLY A 205 2.22 2.22 17.04
C GLY A 205 3.18 2.25 15.84
N SER A 206 3.13 1.25 14.95
CA SER A 206 4.00 1.19 13.77
C SER A 206 3.32 1.74 12.52
N VAL A 207 4.09 2.41 11.65
CA VAL A 207 3.64 2.84 10.32
C VAL A 207 3.61 1.68 9.34
N SER A 208 2.99 1.86 8.16
CA SER A 208 3.06 0.84 7.11
C SER A 208 4.44 0.80 6.43
N PRO A 209 4.83 -0.32 5.79
CA PRO A 209 6.08 -0.41 5.03
C PRO A 209 6.21 0.67 3.94
N MET A 210 5.09 1.10 3.34
CA MET A 210 5.06 2.24 2.42
C MET A 210 5.53 3.52 3.11
N ILE A 211 4.95 3.85 4.25
CA ILE A 211 5.29 5.05 5.02
C ILE A 211 6.70 4.97 5.60
N ALA A 212 7.09 3.81 6.11
CA ALA A 212 8.46 3.56 6.58
C ALA A 212 9.48 3.85 5.47
N GLY A 213 9.23 3.34 4.27
CA GLY A 213 10.07 3.61 3.10
C GLY A 213 10.13 5.08 2.73
N GLY A 214 8.99 5.75 2.67
CA GLY A 214 8.93 7.18 2.34
C GLY A 214 9.67 8.05 3.36
N ARG A 215 9.45 7.82 4.66
CA ARG A 215 10.15 8.54 5.73
C ARG A 215 11.66 8.29 5.70
N THR A 216 12.07 7.04 5.46
CA THR A 216 13.50 6.69 5.32
C THR A 216 14.15 7.42 4.15
N VAL A 217 13.50 7.38 2.97
CA VAL A 217 14.02 8.10 1.79
C VAL A 217 14.17 9.59 2.08
N LYS A 218 13.16 10.22 2.68
CA LYS A 218 13.20 11.66 2.98
C LYS A 218 14.17 12.03 4.11
N ALA A 219 14.44 11.12 5.04
CA ALA A 219 15.47 11.30 6.06
C ALA A 219 16.88 11.29 5.45
N LEU A 220 17.14 10.38 4.51
CA LEU A 220 18.44 10.28 3.82
C LEU A 220 18.58 11.30 2.67
N HIS A 221 17.49 11.64 2.00
CA HIS A 221 17.41 12.54 0.86
C HIS A 221 16.27 13.56 1.03
N PRO A 222 16.46 14.65 1.80
CA PRO A 222 15.39 15.59 2.15
C PRO A 222 14.65 16.24 0.98
N LYS A 223 15.30 16.33 -0.18
CA LYS A 223 14.72 16.86 -1.42
C LYS A 223 14.04 15.78 -2.27
N ALA A 224 14.07 14.50 -1.85
CA ALA A 224 13.51 13.43 -2.65
C ALA A 224 11.97 13.50 -2.70
N LYS A 225 11.41 13.22 -3.88
CA LYS A 225 10.03 12.82 -4.03
C LYS A 225 9.89 11.31 -4.02
N THR A 226 8.81 10.83 -3.45
CA THR A 226 8.53 9.42 -3.26
C THR A 226 7.21 9.03 -3.93
N VAL A 227 7.27 8.01 -4.76
CA VAL A 227 6.13 7.46 -5.48
C VAL A 227 5.96 6.01 -5.08
N PHE A 228 4.89 5.68 -4.36
CA PHE A 228 4.57 4.29 -4.07
C PHE A 228 3.88 3.65 -5.28
N ILE A 229 4.25 2.42 -5.61
CA ILE A 229 3.64 1.63 -6.69
C ILE A 229 3.14 0.31 -6.12
N GLY A 230 1.81 0.07 -6.19
CA GLY A 230 1.21 -1.11 -5.60
C GLY A 230 -0.21 -1.43 -6.08
N PRO A 231 -0.81 -2.54 -5.62
CA PRO A 231 -2.13 -2.99 -6.08
C PRO A 231 -3.31 -2.32 -5.34
N CYS A 232 -3.03 -1.35 -4.46
CA CYS A 232 -3.97 -0.92 -3.42
C CYS A 232 -4.40 0.53 -3.60
N LEU A 233 -5.70 0.77 -3.83
CA LEU A 233 -6.26 2.11 -3.90
C LEU A 233 -6.29 2.80 -2.51
N ALA A 234 -6.49 2.03 -1.43
CA ALA A 234 -6.50 2.55 -0.07
C ALA A 234 -5.16 3.19 0.38
N LYS A 235 -4.05 2.90 -0.30
CA LYS A 235 -2.77 3.57 -0.09
C LYS A 235 -2.80 5.04 -0.50
N LYS A 236 -3.70 5.43 -1.42
CA LYS A 236 -3.94 6.85 -1.77
C LYS A 236 -4.61 7.61 -0.60
N ALA A 237 -5.50 6.95 0.14
CA ALA A 237 -6.09 7.52 1.35
C ALA A 237 -5.07 7.56 2.51
N GLU A 238 -4.34 6.47 2.72
CA GLU A 238 -3.36 6.37 3.81
C GLU A 238 -2.31 7.49 3.77
N LYS A 239 -1.74 7.80 2.59
CA LYS A 239 -0.70 8.83 2.48
C LYS A 239 -1.13 10.22 2.98
N ASN A 240 -2.44 10.47 3.01
CA ASN A 240 -3.04 11.76 3.42
C ASN A 240 -3.47 11.78 4.90
N GLU A 241 -3.32 10.67 5.65
CA GLU A 241 -3.62 10.68 7.09
C GLU A 241 -2.69 11.65 7.81
N PRO A 242 -3.22 12.57 8.68
CA PRO A 242 -2.46 13.70 9.21
C PRO A 242 -1.16 13.33 9.95
N ASP A 243 -1.14 12.19 10.66
CA ASP A 243 0.01 11.73 11.45
C ASP A 243 1.16 11.16 10.60
N ILE A 244 0.90 10.86 9.34
CA ILE A 244 1.88 10.27 8.40
C ILE A 244 2.00 11.03 7.08
N ALA A 245 1.26 12.12 6.93
CA ALA A 245 1.29 12.95 5.73
C ALA A 245 2.72 13.45 5.42
N GLY A 246 3.01 13.61 4.14
CA GLY A 246 4.32 14.05 3.66
C GLY A 246 5.38 12.94 3.54
N ALA A 247 5.12 11.72 4.00
CA ALA A 247 6.03 10.60 3.79
C ALA A 247 6.06 10.14 2.32
N ILE A 248 4.88 10.14 1.67
CA ILE A 248 4.69 9.72 0.28
C ILE A 248 4.04 10.87 -0.50
N ASP A 249 4.63 11.23 -1.64
CA ASP A 249 4.11 12.31 -2.48
C ASP A 249 2.99 11.78 -3.40
N TYR A 250 3.18 10.62 -4.03
CA TYR A 250 2.22 10.04 -4.97
C TYR A 250 2.05 8.52 -4.76
N VAL A 251 0.87 8.02 -5.11
CA VAL A 251 0.57 6.57 -5.08
C VAL A 251 0.05 6.13 -6.44
N LEU A 252 0.82 5.31 -7.13
CA LEU A 252 0.42 4.67 -8.38
C LEU A 252 -0.10 3.27 -8.14
N THR A 253 -1.10 2.88 -8.88
CA THR A 253 -1.54 1.50 -8.97
C THR A 253 -0.79 0.75 -10.08
N TYR A 254 -0.77 -0.58 -10.04
CA TYR A 254 -0.19 -1.38 -11.13
C TYR A 254 -0.91 -1.13 -12.46
N GLN A 255 -2.21 -0.86 -12.42
CA GLN A 255 -2.96 -0.50 -13.62
C GLN A 255 -2.50 0.84 -14.20
N GLU A 256 -2.26 1.85 -13.35
CA GLU A 256 -1.70 3.14 -13.83
C GLU A 256 -0.30 2.97 -14.41
N LEU A 257 0.55 2.14 -13.81
CA LEU A 257 1.88 1.84 -14.38
C LEU A 257 1.76 1.09 -15.71
N ARG A 258 0.85 0.12 -15.83
CA ARG A 258 0.57 -0.56 -17.11
C ARG A 258 0.08 0.41 -18.17
N ASP A 259 -0.82 1.33 -17.81
CA ASP A 259 -1.35 2.36 -18.71
C ASP A 259 -0.19 3.26 -19.21
N LEU A 260 0.73 3.68 -18.32
CA LEU A 260 1.94 4.43 -18.70
C LEU A 260 2.80 3.64 -19.67
N LEU A 261 3.10 2.40 -19.38
CA LEU A 261 3.91 1.54 -20.24
C LEU A 261 3.27 1.36 -21.64
N SER A 262 1.92 1.34 -21.74
CA SER A 262 1.20 1.18 -23.00
C SER A 262 1.32 2.39 -23.94
N VAL A 263 1.67 3.56 -23.44
CA VAL A 263 1.88 4.79 -24.23
C VAL A 263 3.36 5.14 -24.43
N THR A 264 4.25 4.27 -23.97
CA THR A 264 5.70 4.33 -24.19
C THR A 264 6.17 3.16 -25.05
N ASP A 265 7.38 3.23 -25.59
CA ASP A 265 8.00 2.12 -26.31
C ASP A 265 8.73 1.13 -25.37
N LEU A 266 8.63 1.31 -24.06
CA LEU A 266 9.33 0.50 -23.06
C LEU A 266 8.60 -0.84 -22.86
N LYS A 267 9.36 -1.92 -22.99
CA LYS A 267 8.91 -3.28 -22.71
C LYS A 267 9.71 -3.83 -21.52
N PRO A 268 9.10 -3.99 -20.35
CA PRO A 268 9.82 -4.47 -19.16
C PRO A 268 10.56 -5.79 -19.35
N ALA A 269 10.03 -6.69 -20.16
CA ALA A 269 10.65 -7.99 -20.46
C ALA A 269 12.01 -7.85 -21.19
N ASP A 270 12.18 -6.81 -21.99
CA ASP A 270 13.38 -6.57 -22.81
C ASP A 270 14.44 -5.75 -22.07
N MET A 271 14.14 -5.27 -20.86
CA MET A 271 15.05 -4.43 -20.07
C MET A 271 16.20 -5.25 -19.46
N PRO A 272 17.39 -4.65 -19.30
CA PRO A 272 18.52 -5.32 -18.66
C PRO A 272 18.23 -5.62 -17.18
N GLU A 273 18.86 -6.68 -16.67
CA GLU A 273 18.77 -7.06 -15.27
C GLU A 273 19.61 -6.11 -14.40
N ASP A 274 18.98 -5.40 -13.47
CA ASP A 274 19.62 -4.62 -12.41
C ASP A 274 19.37 -5.34 -11.07
N ALA A 275 20.18 -6.38 -10.81
CA ALA A 275 20.01 -7.26 -9.67
C ALA A 275 20.54 -6.58 -8.39
N GLN A 276 19.63 -6.08 -7.57
CA GLN A 276 19.91 -5.51 -6.23
C GLN A 276 18.87 -6.03 -5.24
N PRO A 277 18.98 -7.29 -4.79
CA PRO A 277 18.05 -7.83 -3.81
C PRO A 277 18.26 -7.15 -2.45
N HIS A 278 17.21 -6.56 -1.91
CA HIS A 278 17.29 -5.84 -0.63
C HIS A 278 16.41 -6.44 0.47
N ALA A 279 15.47 -7.31 0.14
CA ALA A 279 14.49 -7.84 1.07
C ALA A 279 14.73 -9.31 1.42
N SER A 280 14.36 -9.72 2.63
CA SER A 280 14.32 -11.11 3.04
C SER A 280 13.06 -11.83 2.54
N THR A 281 13.06 -13.16 2.58
CA THR A 281 11.87 -13.99 2.32
C THR A 281 10.67 -13.49 3.14
N THR A 282 10.88 -13.18 4.42
CA THR A 282 9.81 -12.73 5.31
C THR A 282 9.23 -11.37 4.90
N GLY A 283 10.05 -10.41 4.48
CA GLY A 283 9.57 -9.12 4.00
C GLY A 283 8.77 -9.20 2.69
N ILE A 284 9.22 -10.06 1.78
CA ILE A 284 8.54 -10.29 0.48
C ILE A 284 7.15 -10.92 0.69
N THR A 285 7.02 -11.85 1.65
CA THR A 285 5.77 -12.56 1.92
C THR A 285 4.65 -11.70 2.54
N TYR A 286 4.93 -10.46 2.95
CA TYR A 286 3.90 -9.48 3.32
C TYR A 286 2.84 -9.24 2.23
N ALA A 287 3.14 -9.61 0.99
CA ALA A 287 2.24 -9.45 -0.15
C ALA A 287 0.95 -10.30 -0.08
N TYR A 288 0.88 -11.32 0.77
CA TYR A 288 -0.31 -12.17 0.89
C TYR A 288 -0.74 -12.39 2.34
N ALA A 289 -2.02 -12.73 2.52
CA ALA A 289 -2.63 -12.92 3.83
C ALA A 289 -1.95 -14.05 4.63
N GLY A 290 -1.56 -13.77 5.85
CA GLY A 290 -0.79 -14.62 6.75
C GLY A 290 0.73 -14.44 6.64
N GLY A 291 1.20 -13.63 5.69
CA GLY A 291 2.62 -13.35 5.50
C GLY A 291 3.23 -12.55 6.62
N VAL A 292 2.52 -11.53 7.13
CA VAL A 292 2.97 -10.70 8.25
C VAL A 292 3.11 -11.54 9.51
N ALA A 293 2.07 -12.27 9.86
CA ALA A 293 2.06 -13.10 11.06
C ALA A 293 3.14 -14.20 11.02
N ALA A 294 3.36 -14.81 9.85
CA ALA A 294 4.43 -15.79 9.66
C ALA A 294 5.82 -15.15 9.78
N ALA A 295 6.01 -13.95 9.22
CA ALA A 295 7.26 -13.21 9.28
C ALA A 295 7.63 -12.84 10.72
N VAL A 296 6.69 -12.25 11.47
CA VAL A 296 6.89 -11.87 12.89
C VAL A 296 7.16 -13.10 13.73
N LYS A 297 6.39 -14.18 13.54
CA LYS A 297 6.60 -15.44 14.28
C LYS A 297 8.01 -16.00 14.05
N ARG A 298 8.44 -16.11 12.78
CA ARG A 298 9.75 -16.64 12.41
C ARG A 298 10.90 -15.81 12.96
N THR A 299 10.75 -14.49 12.91
CA THR A 299 11.74 -13.55 13.45
C THR A 299 11.81 -13.64 14.98
N LEU A 300 10.67 -13.71 15.66
CA LEU A 300 10.62 -13.86 17.11
C LEU A 300 11.23 -15.19 17.59
N GLU A 301 10.98 -16.29 16.87
CA GLU A 301 11.57 -17.60 17.19
C GLU A 301 13.10 -17.58 17.11
N LYS A 302 13.68 -16.77 16.22
CA LYS A 302 15.13 -16.55 16.15
C LYS A 302 15.64 -15.59 17.23
N LEU A 303 14.87 -14.52 17.53
CA LEU A 303 15.22 -13.53 18.57
C LEU A 303 15.18 -14.15 19.98
N ASN A 304 14.13 -14.88 20.29
CA ASN A 304 13.90 -15.47 21.63
C ASN A 304 13.37 -16.90 21.52
N PRO A 305 14.22 -17.89 21.19
CA PRO A 305 13.80 -19.28 20.98
C PRO A 305 13.26 -19.96 22.24
N HIS A 306 13.63 -19.47 23.44
CA HIS A 306 13.23 -20.03 24.73
C HIS A 306 12.04 -19.30 25.36
N ARG A 307 11.38 -18.38 24.63
CA ARG A 307 10.20 -17.67 25.11
C ARG A 307 9.12 -18.65 25.60
N LYS A 308 8.58 -18.37 26.79
CA LYS A 308 7.55 -19.23 27.43
C LYS A 308 6.23 -19.13 26.65
N ILE A 309 5.72 -17.90 26.44
CA ILE A 309 4.48 -17.66 25.71
C ILE A 309 4.81 -17.60 24.22
N LYS A 310 4.52 -18.67 23.51
CA LYS A 310 4.77 -18.75 22.06
C LYS A 310 3.78 -17.89 21.29
N LEU A 311 4.24 -17.30 20.18
CA LEU A 311 3.38 -16.56 19.27
C LEU A 311 2.47 -17.55 18.52
N GLN A 312 1.16 -17.38 18.71
CA GLN A 312 0.11 -18.16 18.06
C GLN A 312 -0.68 -17.22 17.13
N THR A 313 -0.62 -17.49 15.84
CA THR A 313 -1.19 -16.62 14.84
C THR A 313 -2.62 -16.99 14.47
N ARG A 314 -3.49 -15.98 14.35
CA ARG A 314 -4.77 -16.08 13.62
C ARG A 314 -4.81 -15.02 12.56
N LYS A 315 -5.31 -15.33 11.38
CA LYS A 315 -5.42 -14.41 10.26
C LYS A 315 -6.84 -14.37 9.70
N ALA A 316 -7.21 -13.22 9.17
CA ALA A 316 -8.43 -13.04 8.39
C ALA A 316 -8.15 -12.16 7.16
N ASP A 317 -8.88 -12.39 6.08
CA ASP A 317 -8.82 -11.56 4.88
C ASP A 317 -10.23 -11.26 4.34
N GLY A 318 -10.31 -10.18 3.56
CA GLY A 318 -11.60 -9.57 3.21
C GLY A 318 -12.26 -8.87 4.40
N VAL A 319 -13.03 -7.80 4.13
CA VAL A 319 -13.72 -7.02 5.18
C VAL A 319 -14.63 -7.91 6.05
N PRO A 320 -15.48 -8.80 5.49
CA PRO A 320 -16.32 -9.66 6.32
C PRO A 320 -15.51 -10.61 7.23
N GLY A 321 -14.44 -11.23 6.72
CA GLY A 321 -13.58 -12.14 7.48
C GLY A 321 -12.88 -11.41 8.63
N CYS A 322 -12.37 -10.20 8.37
CA CYS A 322 -11.75 -9.36 9.40
C CYS A 322 -12.76 -8.97 10.50
N LYS A 323 -13.99 -8.56 10.13
CA LYS A 323 -15.04 -8.25 11.09
C LYS A 323 -15.42 -9.46 11.96
N ALA A 324 -15.53 -10.64 11.37
CA ALA A 324 -15.82 -11.88 12.11
C ALA A 324 -14.70 -12.18 13.14
N MET A 325 -13.44 -12.09 12.74
CA MET A 325 -12.31 -12.28 13.64
C MET A 325 -12.29 -11.25 14.78
N ILE A 326 -12.56 -9.98 14.48
CA ILE A 326 -12.65 -8.92 15.51
C ILE A 326 -13.76 -9.20 16.50
N ASN A 327 -14.95 -9.61 16.05
CA ASN A 327 -16.06 -9.95 16.92
C ASN A 327 -15.71 -11.14 17.84
N ASP A 328 -15.04 -12.17 17.32
CA ASP A 328 -14.55 -13.28 18.15
C ASP A 328 -13.59 -12.79 19.24
N ILE A 329 -12.66 -11.88 18.89
CA ILE A 329 -11.73 -11.28 19.87
C ILE A 329 -12.49 -10.54 20.96
N LEU A 330 -13.48 -9.72 20.61
CA LEU A 330 -14.28 -8.92 21.54
C LEU A 330 -15.16 -9.78 22.45
N GLU A 331 -15.63 -10.92 21.96
CA GLU A 331 -16.40 -11.89 22.72
C GLU A 331 -15.53 -12.86 23.56
N GLY A 332 -14.21 -12.65 23.55
CA GLY A 332 -13.27 -13.48 24.30
C GLY A 332 -12.93 -14.83 23.65
N ARG A 333 -13.43 -15.11 22.47
CA ARG A 333 -13.10 -16.31 21.69
C ARG A 333 -11.79 -16.11 20.92
N ARG A 334 -10.68 -16.25 21.63
CA ARG A 334 -9.33 -16.05 21.10
C ARG A 334 -8.60 -17.38 21.01
N ASP A 335 -8.31 -17.81 19.80
CA ASP A 335 -7.53 -19.01 19.48
C ASP A 335 -6.09 -18.68 19.05
N GLY A 336 -5.62 -17.51 19.47
CA GLY A 336 -4.27 -17.00 19.23
C GLY A 336 -3.98 -15.76 20.09
N ASN A 337 -2.75 -15.25 19.97
CA ASN A 337 -2.29 -14.03 20.64
C ASN A 337 -1.66 -13.01 19.67
N PHE A 338 -1.68 -13.32 18.35
CA PHE A 338 -1.24 -12.41 17.30
C PHE A 338 -2.20 -12.50 16.11
N PHE A 339 -2.91 -11.40 15.83
CA PHE A 339 -4.01 -11.38 14.89
C PHE A 339 -3.68 -10.51 13.68
N GLU A 340 -3.68 -11.11 12.48
CA GLU A 340 -3.46 -10.41 11.21
C GLU A 340 -4.78 -10.22 10.46
N GLY A 341 -5.09 -8.96 10.08
CA GLY A 341 -6.19 -8.64 9.19
C GLY A 341 -5.73 -8.01 7.89
N MET A 342 -6.25 -8.50 6.77
CA MET A 342 -6.06 -7.94 5.43
C MET A 342 -7.40 -7.59 4.80
N GLY A 343 -7.60 -6.34 4.38
CA GLY A 343 -8.87 -5.89 3.81
C GLY A 343 -9.23 -6.54 2.46
N CYS A 344 -8.26 -7.05 1.71
CA CYS A 344 -8.46 -7.76 0.45
C CYS A 344 -8.35 -9.27 0.63
N ILE A 345 -9.19 -10.04 -0.06
CA ILE A 345 -9.12 -11.50 -0.05
C ILE A 345 -7.81 -11.96 -0.69
N GLY A 346 -7.03 -12.74 0.05
CA GLY A 346 -5.70 -13.19 -0.35
C GLY A 346 -4.56 -12.20 0.01
N GLY A 347 -4.87 -11.03 0.56
CA GLY A 347 -3.90 -9.97 0.86
C GLY A 347 -3.65 -9.05 -0.33
N CYS A 348 -2.46 -8.42 -0.41
CA CYS A 348 -2.13 -7.45 -1.45
C CYS A 348 -2.13 -8.05 -2.87
N VAL A 349 -1.80 -9.32 -3.04
CA VAL A 349 -1.89 -10.02 -4.35
C VAL A 349 -3.32 -10.08 -4.87
N GLY A 350 -4.33 -10.00 -4.00
CA GLY A 350 -5.76 -9.88 -4.34
C GLY A 350 -6.27 -8.43 -4.29
N GLY A 351 -5.37 -7.46 -4.30
CA GLY A 351 -5.72 -6.04 -4.28
C GLY A 351 -6.51 -5.61 -5.53
N PRO A 352 -7.40 -4.61 -5.41
CA PRO A 352 -8.34 -4.25 -6.47
C PRO A 352 -7.68 -3.71 -7.75
N ARG A 353 -6.41 -3.38 -7.70
CA ARG A 353 -5.63 -2.85 -8.82
C ARG A 353 -4.49 -3.80 -9.25
N ALA A 354 -4.55 -5.05 -8.82
CA ALA A 354 -3.72 -6.11 -9.40
C ALA A 354 -4.10 -6.36 -10.87
N ILE A 355 -3.13 -6.85 -11.65
CA ILE A 355 -3.30 -7.12 -13.09
C ILE A 355 -3.58 -8.60 -13.33
N ILE A 356 -2.93 -9.46 -12.56
CA ILE A 356 -3.09 -10.92 -12.67
C ILE A 356 -3.97 -11.48 -11.53
N PRO A 357 -4.54 -12.67 -11.71
CA PRO A 357 -5.32 -13.34 -10.65
C PRO A 357 -4.50 -13.53 -9.37
N LYS A 358 -5.16 -13.45 -8.21
CA LYS A 358 -4.50 -13.50 -6.89
C LYS A 358 -3.72 -14.82 -6.64
N GLU A 359 -4.21 -15.94 -7.14
CA GLU A 359 -3.56 -17.25 -7.02
C GLU A 359 -2.24 -17.28 -7.80
N GLU A 360 -2.22 -16.69 -8.98
CA GLU A 360 -1.02 -16.53 -9.80
C GLU A 360 -0.07 -15.53 -9.14
N GLY A 361 -0.55 -14.37 -8.73
CA GLY A 361 0.22 -13.37 -8.01
C GLY A 361 0.88 -13.94 -6.75
N LYS A 362 0.16 -14.77 -5.98
CA LYS A 362 0.73 -15.45 -4.81
C LYS A 362 1.88 -16.40 -5.18
N LYS A 363 1.74 -17.16 -6.28
CA LYS A 363 2.81 -18.06 -6.75
C LYS A 363 4.04 -17.27 -7.17
N CYS A 364 3.86 -16.17 -7.93
CA CYS A 364 4.97 -15.32 -8.36
C CYS A 364 5.69 -14.68 -7.17
N VAL A 365 4.96 -14.17 -6.19
CA VAL A 365 5.54 -13.64 -4.95
C VAL A 365 6.29 -14.73 -4.17
N GLN A 366 5.74 -15.94 -4.07
CA GLN A 366 6.42 -17.04 -3.38
C GLN A 366 7.70 -17.44 -4.10
N THR A 367 7.67 -17.57 -5.43
CA THR A 367 8.87 -17.86 -6.23
C THR A 367 9.95 -16.78 -6.03
N TYR A 368 9.53 -15.50 -5.98
CA TYR A 368 10.44 -14.41 -5.70
C TYR A 368 11.00 -14.48 -4.27
N ALA A 369 10.18 -14.75 -3.29
CA ALA A 369 10.59 -14.91 -1.90
C ALA A 369 11.56 -16.08 -1.70
N ASP A 370 11.33 -17.21 -2.38
CA ASP A 370 12.21 -18.39 -2.33
C ASP A 370 13.59 -18.12 -2.99
N SER A 371 13.70 -17.12 -3.85
CA SER A 371 14.97 -16.69 -4.44
C SER A 371 15.80 -15.76 -3.56
N SER A 372 15.26 -15.26 -2.45
CA SER A 372 15.99 -14.37 -1.54
C SER A 372 17.13 -15.12 -0.83
N ALA A 373 18.29 -14.46 -0.76
CA ALA A 373 19.44 -14.97 -0.02
C ALA A 373 19.27 -14.93 1.50
N PHE A 374 18.26 -14.19 1.99
CA PHE A 374 18.02 -13.94 3.42
C PHE A 374 16.64 -14.44 3.81
N GLU A 375 16.57 -15.23 4.86
CA GLU A 375 15.30 -15.75 5.36
C GLU A 375 14.53 -14.70 6.15
N THR A 376 15.20 -14.01 7.08
CA THR A 376 14.62 -13.02 8.01
C THR A 376 15.40 -11.71 8.00
N PRO A 377 14.84 -10.60 8.51
CA PRO A 377 15.53 -9.32 8.60
C PRO A 377 16.82 -9.37 9.42
N MET A 378 16.93 -10.33 10.36
CA MET A 378 18.12 -10.46 11.21
C MET A 378 19.36 -10.90 10.45
N GLU A 379 19.18 -11.60 9.34
CA GLU A 379 20.27 -12.08 8.47
C GLU A 379 20.54 -11.13 7.30
N ASN A 380 19.69 -10.13 7.12
CA ASN A 380 19.76 -9.23 5.98
C ASN A 380 20.69 -8.03 6.26
N PRO A 381 21.92 -8.01 5.68
CA PRO A 381 22.89 -6.94 5.93
C PRO A 381 22.41 -5.58 5.40
N TYR A 382 21.54 -5.53 4.41
CA TYR A 382 20.98 -4.28 3.88
C TYR A 382 20.07 -3.62 4.91
N VAL A 383 19.20 -4.41 5.57
CA VAL A 383 18.32 -3.91 6.64
C VAL A 383 19.15 -3.42 7.83
N ILE A 384 20.11 -4.21 8.26
CA ILE A 384 20.99 -3.82 9.39
C ILE A 384 21.84 -2.60 9.04
N GLY A 385 22.36 -2.51 7.81
CA GLY A 385 23.12 -1.36 7.32
C GLY A 385 22.27 -0.09 7.32
N MET A 386 21.04 -0.17 6.77
CA MET A 386 20.10 0.95 6.74
C MET A 386 19.75 1.46 8.15
N LEU A 387 19.49 0.55 9.09
CA LEU A 387 19.21 0.94 10.48
C LEU A 387 20.40 1.67 11.11
N LYS A 388 21.64 1.23 10.83
CA LYS A 388 22.85 1.90 11.33
C LYS A 388 23.03 3.29 10.70
N GLU A 389 22.82 3.44 9.40
CA GLU A 389 22.87 4.74 8.71
C GLU A 389 21.87 5.75 9.29
N LEU A 390 20.71 5.26 9.73
CA LEU A 390 19.68 6.06 10.41
C LEU A 390 19.98 6.29 11.91
N GLY A 391 21.12 5.79 12.41
CA GLY A 391 21.55 6.00 13.80
C GLY A 391 21.01 5.02 14.82
N PHE A 392 20.33 3.95 14.39
CA PHE A 392 19.86 2.89 15.28
C PHE A 392 20.97 1.87 15.52
N ASN A 393 21.69 2.02 16.64
CA ASN A 393 22.83 1.17 16.97
C ASN A 393 22.49 0.03 17.95
N THR A 394 21.37 0.16 18.66
CA THR A 394 20.89 -0.83 19.63
C THR A 394 19.41 -1.12 19.41
N VAL A 395 18.95 -2.25 19.94
CA VAL A 395 17.52 -2.61 19.99
C VAL A 395 16.72 -1.55 20.78
N GLU A 396 17.30 -1.01 21.86
CA GLU A 396 16.66 0.04 22.65
C GLU A 396 16.50 1.32 21.85
N ASP A 397 17.52 1.75 21.09
CA ASP A 397 17.41 2.90 20.18
C ASP A 397 16.26 2.68 19.18
N PHE A 398 16.19 1.49 18.60
CA PHE A 398 15.18 1.16 17.60
C PHE A 398 13.75 1.14 18.18
N LEU A 399 13.58 0.68 19.44
CA LEU A 399 12.26 0.65 20.09
C LEU A 399 11.84 2.00 20.72
N THR A 400 12.78 2.88 21.07
CA THR A 400 12.49 4.08 21.84
C THR A 400 12.68 5.38 21.07
N LYS A 401 13.48 5.38 20.01
CA LYS A 401 13.85 6.57 19.23
C LYS A 401 13.37 6.52 17.78
N SER A 402 12.62 5.48 17.40
CA SER A 402 12.27 5.24 15.99
C SER A 402 11.10 6.09 15.51
N HIS A 403 11.10 7.39 15.71
CA HIS A 403 10.07 8.31 15.22
C HIS A 403 9.77 8.16 13.71
N LEU A 404 10.73 7.64 12.94
CA LEU A 404 10.54 7.32 11.52
C LEU A 404 9.51 6.21 11.31
N TYR A 405 9.44 5.25 12.23
CA TYR A 405 8.64 4.04 12.10
C TYR A 405 7.43 4.00 13.02
N ASP A 406 7.25 5.03 13.82
CA ASP A 406 6.12 5.15 14.76
C ASP A 406 5.00 6.02 14.19
N ARG A 407 3.78 5.71 14.61
CA ARG A 407 2.60 6.54 14.45
C ARG A 407 1.77 6.55 15.73
N GLN A 408 0.94 7.58 15.87
CA GLN A 408 -0.05 7.69 16.95
C GLN A 408 -1.44 7.49 16.36
N PHE A 409 -2.20 6.57 16.94
CA PHE A 409 -3.57 6.27 16.51
C PHE A 409 -4.60 7.08 17.30
#